data_8d1c5bd7e4a70893ddd04ebd2a6bb4fb
#
_entry.id   8d1c5bd7e4a70893ddd04ebd2a6bb4fb
#
_cell.length_a   1.000
_cell.length_b   1.000
_cell.length_c   1.000
_cell.angle_alpha   90.00
_cell.angle_beta   90.00
_cell.angle_gamma   90.00
#
_symmetry.space_group_name_H-M   'P 1'
#
loop_
_entity.id
_entity.type
_entity.pdbx_description
1 polymer ?
#
loop_
_entity_poly.entity_id
_entity_poly.type
_entity_poly.pdbx_seq_one_letter_code
_entity_poly.pdbx_strand_id
1 'polypeptide(L)'
;KRQVVTTTTHKTLRGPRGGMILSRDEEFAKKLNSAVFPGTQGGPLMHVIAGKAVCLREAAQPEFRTYAEMVVKNAKALADALLAHGFDLVTGGTDNHLMLADLRKKNITGKELQTKLDEVHITVNKNAIPNDPQKPGVTSGVRIGTPACTTRGFTPEDMPVVADCIDKIATDYEANREAVLAAVAELVRKHPIYE
;
A
#
# COMPACT_ATOMS: atom_id res chain seq x y z
N LYS A 1 26.61 11.47 6.08
CA LYS A 1 25.51 12.44 5.88
C LYS A 1 24.96 12.20 4.47
N ARG A 2 23.63 12.01 4.32
CA ARG A 2 22.98 11.86 3.01
C ARG A 2 22.95 13.23 2.33
N GLN A 3 23.50 13.33 1.13
CA GLN A 3 23.50 14.57 0.34
C GLN A 3 22.21 14.76 -0.45
N VAL A 4 21.56 13.66 -0.84
CA VAL A 4 20.37 13.65 -1.68
C VAL A 4 19.37 12.63 -1.18
N VAL A 5 18.08 12.99 -1.22
CA VAL A 5 16.95 12.09 -0.97
C VAL A 5 16.01 12.18 -2.15
N THR A 6 15.59 11.05 -2.67
CA THR A 6 14.55 10.94 -3.69
C THR A 6 13.30 10.29 -3.11
N THR A 7 12.13 10.76 -3.50
CA THR A 7 10.84 10.20 -3.07
C THR A 7 9.78 10.39 -4.13
N THR A 8 8.63 9.79 -3.93
CA THR A 8 7.42 10.02 -4.72
C THR A 8 6.38 10.75 -3.89
N THR A 9 5.56 11.56 -4.53
CA THR A 9 4.48 12.31 -3.85
C THR A 9 3.15 11.56 -3.84
N HIS A 10 2.96 10.54 -4.66
CA HIS A 10 1.70 9.84 -4.90
C HIS A 10 1.50 8.53 -4.12
N LYS A 11 2.32 8.26 -3.12
CA LYS A 11 2.21 7.07 -2.26
C LYS A 11 1.73 7.49 -0.86
N THR A 12 2.46 7.18 0.19
CA THR A 12 2.07 7.52 1.57
C THR A 12 1.87 9.01 1.85
N LEU A 13 2.49 9.90 1.07
CA LEU A 13 2.21 11.34 1.13
C LEU A 13 0.82 11.73 0.60
N ARG A 14 0.12 10.85 -0.11
CA ARG A 14 -1.23 11.08 -0.66
C ARG A 14 -1.33 12.26 -1.63
N GLY A 15 -0.24 12.59 -2.32
CA GLY A 15 -0.18 13.70 -3.27
C GLY A 15 -0.39 13.27 -4.73
N PRO A 16 -0.23 14.19 -5.66
CA PRO A 16 -0.31 13.91 -7.08
C PRO A 16 0.85 13.01 -7.52
N ARG A 17 0.66 12.34 -8.65
CA ARG A 17 1.72 11.52 -9.27
C ARG A 17 2.92 12.39 -9.63
N GLY A 18 4.09 12.02 -9.13
CA GLY A 18 5.33 12.70 -9.39
C GLY A 18 6.46 12.25 -8.48
N GLY A 19 7.66 12.70 -8.83
CA GLY A 19 8.86 12.54 -8.03
C GLY A 19 9.26 13.84 -7.33
N MET A 20 10.11 13.72 -6.33
CA MET A 20 10.73 14.84 -5.63
C MET A 20 12.17 14.48 -5.28
N ILE A 21 13.09 15.40 -5.51
CA ILE A 21 14.49 15.26 -5.16
C ILE A 21 14.82 16.38 -4.17
N LEU A 22 15.42 16.03 -3.05
CA LEU A 22 15.77 16.95 -1.98
C LEU A 22 17.28 16.93 -1.75
N SER A 23 17.91 18.11 -1.64
CA SER A 23 19.31 18.29 -1.26
C SER A 23 19.45 19.49 -0.34
N ARG A 24 20.43 19.42 0.57
CA ARG A 24 20.86 20.56 1.40
C ARG A 24 22.08 21.28 0.81
N ASP A 25 22.66 20.72 -0.24
CA ASP A 25 23.83 21.25 -0.92
C ASP A 25 23.36 22.07 -2.12
N GLU A 26 23.56 23.38 -2.07
CA GLU A 26 23.09 24.32 -3.10
C GLU A 26 23.80 24.12 -4.43
N GLU A 27 25.10 23.83 -4.42
CA GLU A 27 25.87 23.60 -5.65
C GLU A 27 25.38 22.31 -6.33
N PHE A 28 25.14 21.27 -5.53
CA PHE A 28 24.61 20.02 -6.04
C PHE A 28 23.16 20.18 -6.53
N ALA A 29 22.35 20.98 -5.83
CA ALA A 29 20.98 21.28 -6.26
C ALA A 29 20.93 21.96 -7.63
N LYS A 30 21.89 22.84 -7.98
CA LYS A 30 22.00 23.42 -9.32
C LYS A 30 22.23 22.36 -10.40
N LYS A 31 23.09 21.37 -10.12
CA LYS A 31 23.33 20.23 -11.03
C LYS A 31 22.08 19.37 -11.20
N LEU A 32 21.35 19.09 -10.09
CA LEU A 32 20.09 18.37 -10.12
C LEU A 32 19.02 19.10 -10.97
N ASN A 33 18.88 20.41 -10.78
CA ASN A 33 17.95 21.21 -11.56
C ASN A 33 18.26 21.17 -13.06
N SER A 34 19.53 21.32 -13.43
CA SER A 34 19.98 21.23 -14.82
C SER A 34 19.77 19.81 -15.40
N ALA A 35 20.00 18.78 -14.63
CA ALA A 35 19.76 17.40 -15.06
C ALA A 35 18.27 17.11 -15.27
N VAL A 36 17.39 17.68 -14.46
CA VAL A 36 15.94 17.58 -14.64
C VAL A 36 15.50 18.40 -15.85
N PHE A 37 15.81 19.70 -15.88
CA PHE A 37 15.46 20.59 -16.97
C PHE A 37 16.66 21.45 -17.39
N PRO A 38 17.07 21.43 -18.65
CA PRO A 38 16.47 20.72 -19.81
C PRO A 38 17.00 19.28 -20.01
N GLY A 39 17.78 18.72 -19.05
CA GLY A 39 18.53 17.49 -19.27
C GLY A 39 17.66 16.27 -19.61
N THR A 40 16.58 16.02 -18.87
CA THR A 40 15.72 14.82 -19.01
C THR A 40 14.25 15.13 -19.20
N GLN A 41 13.79 16.33 -18.84
CA GLN A 41 12.38 16.77 -18.90
C GLN A 41 12.25 18.11 -19.60
N GLY A 42 11.01 18.47 -19.98
CA GLY A 42 10.61 19.74 -20.52
C GLY A 42 9.88 20.61 -19.52
N GLY A 43 8.96 21.46 -20.00
CA GLY A 43 8.18 22.35 -19.16
C GLY A 43 7.38 21.59 -18.08
N PRO A 44 7.36 22.08 -16.84
CA PRO A 44 6.67 21.41 -15.75
C PRO A 44 5.15 21.52 -15.85
N LEU A 45 4.45 20.49 -15.36
CA LEU A 45 3.00 20.49 -15.23
C LEU A 45 2.59 21.27 -13.98
N MET A 46 2.18 22.53 -14.15
CA MET A 46 1.92 23.45 -13.03
C MET A 46 0.79 22.99 -12.13
N HIS A 47 -0.25 22.31 -12.64
CA HIS A 47 -1.32 21.72 -11.84
C HIS A 47 -0.79 20.60 -10.91
N VAL A 48 0.20 19.82 -11.37
CA VAL A 48 0.87 18.83 -10.51
C VAL A 48 1.69 19.52 -9.43
N ILE A 49 2.39 20.61 -9.75
CA ILE A 49 3.15 21.38 -8.76
C ILE A 49 2.23 21.98 -7.71
N ALA A 50 1.10 22.56 -8.11
CA ALA A 50 0.08 23.06 -7.21
C ALA A 50 -0.47 21.96 -6.30
N GLY A 51 -0.76 20.78 -6.85
CA GLY A 51 -1.17 19.61 -6.08
C GLY A 51 -0.08 19.14 -5.09
N LYS A 52 1.20 19.20 -5.45
CA LYS A 52 2.31 18.91 -4.52
C LYS A 52 2.37 19.92 -3.37
N ALA A 53 2.12 21.21 -3.64
CA ALA A 53 2.10 22.25 -2.60
C ALA A 53 0.98 21.96 -1.58
N VAL A 54 -0.23 21.61 -2.04
CA VAL A 54 -1.34 21.21 -1.16
C VAL A 54 -0.97 19.96 -0.36
N CYS A 55 -0.46 18.92 -1.02
CA CYS A 55 -0.02 17.68 -0.38
C CYS A 55 0.99 17.94 0.74
N LEU A 56 2.01 18.75 0.51
CA LEU A 56 3.03 19.07 1.50
C LEU A 56 2.48 19.93 2.64
N ARG A 57 1.53 20.82 2.35
CA ARG A 57 0.83 21.60 3.38
C ARG A 57 0.00 20.68 4.30
N GLU A 58 -0.74 19.73 3.73
CA GLU A 58 -1.49 18.73 4.49
C GLU A 58 -0.55 17.84 5.32
N ALA A 59 0.56 17.38 4.72
CA ALA A 59 1.54 16.55 5.41
C ALA A 59 2.25 17.26 6.58
N ALA A 60 2.24 18.59 6.61
CA ALA A 60 2.78 19.39 7.70
C ALA A 60 1.79 19.58 8.87
N GLN A 61 0.53 19.16 8.73
CA GLN A 61 -0.49 19.30 9.78
C GLN A 61 -0.45 18.15 10.79
N PRO A 62 -0.92 18.35 12.03
CA PRO A 62 -1.00 17.31 13.05
C PRO A 62 -1.84 16.10 12.62
N GLU A 63 -2.88 16.32 11.84
CA GLU A 63 -3.80 15.29 11.33
C GLU A 63 -3.07 14.26 10.46
N PHE A 64 -2.05 14.68 9.72
CA PHE A 64 -1.24 13.75 8.94
C PHE A 64 -0.43 12.79 9.83
N ARG A 65 0.03 13.26 10.99
CA ARG A 65 0.69 12.42 11.99
C ARG A 65 -0.26 11.36 12.54
N THR A 66 -1.49 11.78 12.89
CA THR A 66 -2.55 10.86 13.35
C THR A 66 -2.84 9.81 12.29
N TYR A 67 -2.96 10.22 11.02
CA TYR A 67 -3.11 9.30 9.89
C TYR A 67 -1.95 8.30 9.80
N ALA A 68 -0.71 8.77 9.85
CA ALA A 68 0.47 7.91 9.73
C ALA A 68 0.56 6.88 10.88
N GLU A 69 0.24 7.30 12.10
CA GLU A 69 0.14 6.40 13.25
C GLU A 69 -0.96 5.34 13.08
N MET A 70 -2.12 5.75 12.54
CA MET A 70 -3.23 4.83 12.26
C MET A 70 -2.87 3.82 11.16
N VAL A 71 -2.13 4.23 10.12
CA VAL A 71 -1.62 3.32 9.09
C VAL A 71 -0.81 2.18 9.70
N VAL A 72 0.09 2.49 10.64
CA VAL A 72 0.93 1.48 11.31
C VAL A 72 0.08 0.59 12.23
N LYS A 73 -0.86 1.17 12.98
CA LYS A 73 -1.78 0.40 13.85
C LYS A 73 -2.63 -0.57 13.03
N ASN A 74 -3.21 -0.12 11.93
CA ASN A 74 -3.98 -0.95 11.01
C ASN A 74 -3.12 -2.07 10.41
N ALA A 75 -1.89 -1.74 9.98
CA ALA A 75 -0.98 -2.74 9.43
C ALA A 75 -0.63 -3.82 10.46
N LYS A 76 -0.38 -3.43 11.70
CA LYS A 76 -0.11 -4.38 12.77
C LYS A 76 -1.33 -5.27 13.05
N ALA A 77 -2.52 -4.69 13.21
CA ALA A 77 -3.74 -5.44 13.46
C ALA A 77 -4.05 -6.42 12.31
N LEU A 78 -3.85 -5.99 11.05
CA LEU A 78 -4.02 -6.87 9.89
C LEU A 78 -2.99 -8.00 9.88
N ALA A 79 -1.72 -7.71 10.21
CA ALA A 79 -0.67 -8.72 10.28
C ALA A 79 -0.99 -9.77 11.36
N ASP A 80 -1.36 -9.34 12.57
CA ASP A 80 -1.72 -10.23 13.68
C ASP A 80 -2.92 -11.12 13.29
N ALA A 81 -3.94 -10.56 12.63
CA ALA A 81 -5.10 -11.31 12.15
C ALA A 81 -4.75 -12.32 11.04
N LEU A 82 -3.91 -11.95 10.07
CA LEU A 82 -3.46 -12.87 9.03
C LEU A 82 -2.62 -14.03 9.61
N LEU A 83 -1.76 -13.75 10.59
CA LEU A 83 -1.01 -14.79 11.31
C LEU A 83 -1.97 -15.75 12.03
N ALA A 84 -3.03 -15.24 12.68
CA ALA A 84 -4.05 -16.07 13.33
C ALA A 84 -4.80 -16.97 12.33
N HIS A 85 -4.98 -16.53 11.08
CA HIS A 85 -5.50 -17.36 9.97
C HIS A 85 -4.45 -18.29 9.34
N GLY A 86 -3.24 -18.38 9.91
CA GLY A 86 -2.19 -19.29 9.44
C GLY A 86 -1.43 -18.85 8.19
N PHE A 87 -1.48 -17.57 7.83
CA PHE A 87 -0.57 -17.01 6.84
C PHE A 87 0.84 -16.91 7.41
N ASP A 88 1.85 -17.12 6.57
CA ASP A 88 3.23 -16.81 6.90
C ASP A 88 3.54 -15.38 6.42
N LEU A 89 4.00 -14.52 7.32
CA LEU A 89 4.55 -13.22 6.96
C LEU A 89 6.07 -13.31 6.93
N VAL A 90 6.69 -12.88 5.83
CA VAL A 90 8.14 -13.03 5.58
C VAL A 90 9.00 -12.48 6.73
N THR A 91 8.55 -11.41 7.39
CA THR A 91 9.21 -10.79 8.55
C THR A 91 8.58 -11.15 9.89
N GLY A 92 7.64 -12.09 9.91
CA GLY A 92 6.91 -12.47 11.13
C GLY A 92 5.90 -11.41 11.61
N GLY A 93 5.69 -10.36 10.87
CA GLY A 93 4.80 -9.23 11.20
C GLY A 93 5.20 -7.97 10.45
N THR A 94 4.81 -6.79 10.96
CA THR A 94 5.19 -5.50 10.39
C THR A 94 5.29 -4.42 11.47
N ASP A 95 6.18 -3.45 11.25
CA ASP A 95 6.35 -2.21 12.02
C ASP A 95 6.14 -0.96 11.14
N ASN A 96 5.64 -1.16 9.91
CA ASN A 96 5.40 -0.09 8.96
C ASN A 96 4.01 -0.22 8.30
N HIS A 97 3.83 0.22 7.06
CA HIS A 97 2.54 0.35 6.37
C HIS A 97 2.16 -0.88 5.53
N LEU A 98 3.01 -1.87 5.41
CA LEU A 98 2.79 -3.04 4.55
C LEU A 98 3.40 -4.31 5.13
N MET A 99 2.98 -5.45 4.60
CA MET A 99 3.54 -6.76 4.87
C MET A 99 3.62 -7.59 3.59
N LEU A 100 4.51 -8.56 3.58
CA LEU A 100 4.67 -9.55 2.51
C LEU A 100 4.25 -10.91 3.06
N ALA A 101 3.15 -11.45 2.54
CA ALA A 101 2.66 -12.77 2.89
C ALA A 101 3.22 -13.83 1.94
N ASP A 102 3.76 -14.90 2.50
CA ASP A 102 4.16 -16.11 1.82
C ASP A 102 2.96 -17.07 1.72
N LEU A 103 2.55 -17.39 0.50
CA LEU A 103 1.33 -18.16 0.23
C LEU A 103 1.57 -19.66 0.06
N ARG A 104 2.82 -20.14 0.17
CA ARG A 104 3.14 -21.55 -0.07
C ARG A 104 2.36 -22.50 0.83
N LYS A 105 2.13 -22.15 2.10
CA LYS A 105 1.30 -22.95 3.01
C LYS A 105 -0.21 -22.90 2.67
N LYS A 106 -0.64 -21.88 1.98
CA LYS A 106 -2.03 -21.76 1.50
C LYS A 106 -2.26 -22.48 0.15
N ASN A 107 -1.20 -23.03 -0.45
CA ASN A 107 -1.25 -23.74 -1.74
C ASN A 107 -1.85 -22.90 -2.88
N ILE A 108 -1.65 -21.58 -2.85
CA ILE A 108 -2.13 -20.65 -3.87
C ILE A 108 -0.95 -19.75 -4.32
N THR A 109 -0.93 -19.35 -5.58
CA THR A 109 0.09 -18.44 -6.09
C THR A 109 -0.28 -16.97 -5.87
N GLY A 110 0.73 -16.09 -5.86
CA GLY A 110 0.49 -14.65 -5.73
C GLY A 110 -0.40 -14.09 -6.85
N LYS A 111 -0.20 -14.56 -8.09
CA LYS A 111 -1.03 -14.18 -9.24
C LYS A 111 -2.49 -14.63 -9.06
N GLU A 112 -2.69 -15.86 -8.64
CA GLU A 112 -4.03 -16.41 -8.47
C GLU A 112 -4.79 -15.69 -7.36
N LEU A 113 -4.17 -15.52 -6.18
CA LEU A 113 -4.81 -14.81 -5.07
C LEU A 113 -5.09 -13.34 -5.42
N GLN A 114 -4.15 -12.64 -6.07
CA GLN A 114 -4.38 -11.28 -6.54
C GLN A 114 -5.60 -11.19 -7.45
N THR A 115 -5.74 -12.09 -8.43
CA THR A 115 -6.86 -12.10 -9.38
C THR A 115 -8.18 -12.35 -8.66
N LYS A 116 -8.26 -13.37 -7.81
CA LYS A 116 -9.46 -13.71 -7.05
C LYS A 116 -9.90 -12.61 -6.08
N LEU A 117 -8.94 -11.99 -5.40
CA LEU A 117 -9.22 -10.86 -4.51
C LEU A 117 -9.70 -9.61 -5.25
N ASP A 118 -9.15 -9.35 -6.44
CA ASP A 118 -9.58 -8.21 -7.27
C ASP A 118 -11.04 -8.34 -7.72
N GLU A 119 -11.50 -9.56 -8.01
CA GLU A 119 -12.90 -9.86 -8.34
C GLU A 119 -13.88 -9.64 -7.17
N VAL A 120 -13.41 -9.63 -5.95
CA VAL A 120 -14.18 -9.29 -4.74
C VAL A 120 -13.81 -7.90 -4.17
N HIS A 121 -13.20 -7.05 -5.00
CA HIS A 121 -12.84 -5.66 -4.70
C HIS A 121 -11.81 -5.47 -3.57
N ILE A 122 -10.96 -6.46 -3.35
CA ILE A 122 -9.80 -6.37 -2.46
C ILE A 122 -8.53 -6.33 -3.30
N THR A 123 -7.90 -5.16 -3.40
CA THR A 123 -6.70 -4.98 -4.21
C THR A 123 -5.42 -5.28 -3.44
N VAL A 124 -4.65 -6.24 -3.91
CA VAL A 124 -3.31 -6.58 -3.44
C VAL A 124 -2.34 -6.67 -4.61
N ASN A 125 -1.03 -6.74 -4.34
CA ASN A 125 -0.03 -6.95 -5.39
C ASN A 125 0.64 -8.31 -5.21
N LYS A 126 0.64 -9.14 -6.26
CA LYS A 126 1.55 -10.29 -6.29
C LYS A 126 2.98 -9.83 -6.13
N ASN A 127 3.77 -10.54 -5.35
CA ASN A 127 5.13 -10.14 -5.01
C ASN A 127 6.00 -11.38 -4.78
N ALA A 128 7.20 -11.39 -5.35
CA ALA A 128 8.14 -12.44 -5.05
C ALA A 128 8.55 -12.42 -3.57
N ILE A 129 8.71 -13.59 -2.99
CA ILE A 129 9.29 -13.79 -1.66
C ILE A 129 10.80 -14.06 -1.77
N PRO A 130 11.56 -13.95 -0.68
CA PRO A 130 12.96 -14.37 -0.69
C PRO A 130 13.11 -15.83 -1.17
N ASN A 131 14.02 -16.06 -2.11
CA ASN A 131 14.24 -17.37 -2.76
C ASN A 131 12.97 -17.98 -3.36
N ASP A 132 12.14 -17.16 -3.99
CA ASP A 132 10.87 -17.56 -4.57
C ASP A 132 11.05 -18.66 -5.62
N PRO A 133 10.39 -19.83 -5.50
CA PRO A 133 10.47 -20.89 -6.50
C PRO A 133 9.67 -20.58 -7.78
N GLN A 134 8.79 -19.59 -7.75
CA GLN A 134 7.94 -19.22 -8.88
C GLN A 134 8.61 -18.14 -9.76
N LYS A 135 8.20 -18.09 -11.02
CA LYS A 135 8.61 -17.04 -11.95
C LYS A 135 8.04 -15.66 -11.52
N PRO A 136 8.70 -14.54 -11.86
CA PRO A 136 8.26 -13.19 -11.47
C PRO A 136 6.82 -12.84 -11.88
N GLY A 137 6.28 -13.45 -12.94
CA GLY A 137 4.91 -13.24 -13.38
C GLY A 137 3.85 -13.97 -12.56
N VAL A 138 4.25 -14.96 -11.75
CA VAL A 138 3.37 -15.82 -10.92
C VAL A 138 3.52 -15.48 -9.45
N THR A 139 4.73 -15.55 -8.92
CA THR A 139 5.12 -15.32 -7.52
C THR A 139 4.49 -16.27 -6.50
N SER A 140 5.15 -16.43 -5.35
CA SER A 140 4.62 -17.22 -4.22
C SER A 140 4.10 -16.33 -3.09
N GLY A 141 4.07 -15.02 -3.27
CA GLY A 141 3.60 -14.10 -2.25
C GLY A 141 2.71 -12.98 -2.78
N VAL A 142 2.11 -12.27 -1.83
CA VAL A 142 1.37 -11.03 -2.06
C VAL A 142 1.82 -9.97 -1.06
N ARG A 143 1.88 -8.73 -1.53
CA ARG A 143 2.13 -7.55 -0.69
C ARG A 143 0.80 -6.89 -0.38
N ILE A 144 0.56 -6.69 0.91
CA ILE A 144 -0.66 -6.08 1.44
C ILE A 144 -0.25 -4.83 2.22
N GLY A 145 -0.99 -3.74 2.08
CA GLY A 145 -0.71 -2.49 2.77
C GLY A 145 -1.97 -1.73 3.15
N THR A 146 -1.87 -0.88 4.16
CA THR A 146 -3.01 -0.22 4.80
C THR A 146 -3.21 1.27 4.52
N PRO A 147 -2.34 2.01 3.80
CA PRO A 147 -2.54 3.45 3.61
C PRO A 147 -3.86 3.83 2.95
N ALA A 148 -4.30 3.09 1.93
CA ALA A 148 -5.53 3.40 1.19
C ALA A 148 -6.79 3.18 2.05
N CYS A 149 -6.90 2.05 2.74
CA CYS A 149 -8.04 1.80 3.64
C CYS A 149 -8.02 2.73 4.85
N THR A 150 -6.85 3.08 5.41
CA THR A 150 -6.74 4.09 6.48
C THR A 150 -7.21 5.47 6.01
N THR A 151 -6.89 5.87 4.77
CA THR A 151 -7.40 7.12 4.18
C THR A 151 -8.93 7.10 4.08
N ARG A 152 -9.53 5.94 3.87
CA ARG A 152 -10.98 5.73 3.88
C ARG A 152 -11.62 5.79 5.27
N GLY A 153 -10.83 5.74 6.34
CA GLY A 153 -11.31 5.73 7.71
C GLY A 153 -11.38 4.36 8.37
N PHE A 154 -10.82 3.32 7.76
CA PHE A 154 -10.68 2.01 8.40
C PHE A 154 -9.84 2.09 9.67
N THR A 155 -10.22 1.32 10.68
CA THR A 155 -9.60 1.26 12.00
C THR A 155 -9.03 -0.14 12.28
N PRO A 156 -8.25 -0.34 13.35
CA PRO A 156 -7.75 -1.67 13.71
C PRO A 156 -8.86 -2.70 13.95
N GLU A 157 -10.06 -2.27 14.36
CA GLU A 157 -11.23 -3.13 14.58
C GLU A 157 -11.80 -3.72 13.27
N ASP A 158 -11.55 -3.08 12.13
CA ASP A 158 -11.96 -3.57 10.82
C ASP A 158 -11.01 -4.62 10.25
N MET A 159 -9.77 -4.64 10.72
CA MET A 159 -8.69 -5.47 10.16
C MET A 159 -8.92 -6.99 10.28
N PRO A 160 -9.52 -7.51 11.37
CA PRO A 160 -9.89 -8.92 11.42
C PRO A 160 -10.87 -9.34 10.32
N VAL A 161 -11.83 -8.48 9.98
CA VAL A 161 -12.79 -8.76 8.89
C VAL A 161 -12.07 -8.78 7.54
N VAL A 162 -11.12 -7.86 7.33
CA VAL A 162 -10.30 -7.83 6.10
C VAL A 162 -9.46 -9.10 5.99
N ALA A 163 -8.83 -9.54 7.09
CA ALA A 163 -8.04 -10.77 7.11
C ALA A 163 -8.89 -12.01 6.84
N ASP A 164 -10.08 -12.11 7.45
CA ASP A 164 -11.04 -13.19 7.21
C ASP A 164 -11.49 -13.26 5.75
N CYS A 165 -11.77 -12.11 5.13
CA CYS A 165 -12.08 -12.04 3.70
C CYS A 165 -10.92 -12.56 2.84
N ILE A 166 -9.69 -12.16 3.13
CA ILE A 166 -8.50 -12.63 2.40
C ILE A 166 -8.32 -14.14 2.57
N ASP A 167 -8.49 -14.65 3.79
CA ASP A 167 -8.34 -16.07 4.08
C ASP A 167 -9.40 -16.92 3.39
N LYS A 168 -10.65 -16.52 3.43
CA LYS A 168 -11.77 -17.19 2.74
C LYS A 168 -11.52 -17.33 1.25
N ILE A 169 -11.06 -16.26 0.61
CA ILE A 169 -10.73 -16.28 -0.84
C ILE A 169 -9.50 -17.15 -1.12
N ALA A 170 -8.50 -17.14 -0.25
CA ALA A 170 -7.31 -17.97 -0.40
C ALA A 170 -7.60 -19.46 -0.22
N THR A 171 -8.59 -19.80 0.61
CA THR A 171 -8.95 -21.20 0.97
C THR A 171 -9.94 -21.81 0.00
N ASP A 172 -11.05 -21.15 -0.25
CA ASP A 172 -12.09 -21.61 -1.19
C ASP A 172 -12.85 -20.43 -1.78
N TYR A 173 -12.42 -20.02 -2.97
CA TYR A 173 -12.99 -18.88 -3.68
C TYR A 173 -14.45 -19.09 -4.04
N GLU A 174 -14.79 -20.25 -4.60
CA GLU A 174 -16.14 -20.51 -5.12
C GLU A 174 -17.19 -20.53 -3.99
N ALA A 175 -16.85 -21.15 -2.87
CA ALA A 175 -17.75 -21.21 -1.72
C ALA A 175 -17.93 -19.87 -1.00
N ASN A 176 -16.91 -19.00 -1.04
CA ASN A 176 -16.87 -17.80 -0.19
C ASN A 176 -17.10 -16.48 -0.94
N ARG A 177 -17.04 -16.48 -2.27
CA ARG A 177 -17.09 -15.26 -3.10
C ARG A 177 -18.22 -14.31 -2.75
N GLU A 178 -19.45 -14.82 -2.69
CA GLU A 178 -20.63 -13.99 -2.41
C GLU A 178 -20.63 -13.42 -0.96
N ALA A 179 -20.21 -14.23 0.01
CA ALA A 179 -20.10 -13.79 1.39
C ALA A 179 -19.03 -12.70 1.57
N VAL A 180 -17.91 -12.83 0.88
CA VAL A 180 -16.83 -11.83 0.91
C VAL A 180 -17.27 -10.54 0.20
N LEU A 181 -17.94 -10.61 -0.94
CA LEU A 181 -18.52 -9.44 -1.62
C LEU A 181 -19.46 -8.67 -0.68
N ALA A 182 -20.32 -9.37 0.05
CA ALA A 182 -21.24 -8.75 1.02
C ALA A 182 -20.48 -8.07 2.18
N ALA A 183 -19.43 -8.74 2.72
CA ALA A 183 -18.62 -8.19 3.80
C ALA A 183 -17.84 -6.94 3.34
N VAL A 184 -17.27 -6.97 2.13
CA VAL A 184 -16.58 -5.81 1.55
C VAL A 184 -17.54 -4.66 1.31
N ALA A 185 -18.75 -4.92 0.79
CA ALA A 185 -19.77 -3.90 0.60
C ALA A 185 -20.16 -3.22 1.92
N GLU A 186 -20.30 -3.99 2.99
CA GLU A 186 -20.59 -3.43 4.33
C GLU A 186 -19.44 -2.55 4.85
N LEU A 187 -18.19 -3.00 4.74
CA LEU A 187 -17.01 -2.20 5.11
C LEU A 187 -16.94 -0.89 4.32
N VAL A 188 -17.21 -0.95 3.02
CA VAL A 188 -17.21 0.21 2.12
C VAL A 188 -18.34 1.18 2.49
N ARG A 189 -19.53 0.67 2.85
CA ARG A 189 -20.67 1.47 3.29
C ARG A 189 -20.41 2.16 4.63
N LYS A 190 -19.71 1.47 5.55
CA LYS A 190 -19.29 2.03 6.86
C LYS A 190 -18.26 3.16 6.68
N HIS A 191 -17.41 3.07 5.66
CA HIS A 191 -16.31 3.98 5.40
C HIS A 191 -16.39 4.58 3.98
N PRO A 192 -17.36 5.47 3.69
CA PRO A 192 -17.49 6.10 2.38
C PRO A 192 -16.31 7.02 2.09
N ILE A 193 -15.92 7.14 0.80
CA ILE A 193 -14.85 8.08 0.39
C ILE A 193 -15.39 9.51 0.33
N TYR A 194 -16.63 9.66 -0.09
CA TYR A 194 -17.32 10.93 -0.22
C TYR A 194 -18.63 10.88 0.58
N GLU A 195 -18.93 11.98 1.27
CA GLU A 195 -20.20 12.21 1.97
C GLU A 195 -21.27 12.73 1.00
#